data_d6cf51f6e35c29c44786d0bae1ef6d8e
#
_entry.id   d6cf51f6e35c29c44786d0bae1ef6d8e
#
_cell.length_a   1.000
_cell.length_b   1.000
_cell.length_c   1.000
_cell.angle_alpha   90.00
_cell.angle_beta   90.00
_cell.angle_gamma   90.00
#
_symmetry.space_group_name_H-M   'P 1'
#
loop_
_entity.id
_entity.type
_entity.pdbx_description
1 polymer ?
#
loop_
_entity_poly.entity_id
_entity_poly.type
_entity_poly.pdbx_seq_one_letter_code
_entity_poly.pdbx_strand_id
1 'polypeptide(L)'
;MPRATPVPRRSLLRAGAALTAAAAATSAAPAFAAPNGPAAPRRELAALEKRYGARLGVYAHNTRTGATVAYRADEPFAMCSTFKAIAAAAVLRDHGGRAVLGEVIHYPPADILSNSEQSKAHLETGMALGDVCAAAIQYSDNTAGNLMLRRIGGPAGLTRFFRSLGDRVSRLDRWETDLNTAVPGDPRDTTTPRALGRTFELLTLGQALNDGDRRQLVGWLRGNTTSGKRFGAGLPSDWVLADKTGTGSHATANDLGVAWTGRGTPLVLSVLSTRPAPDAPVDEALIEETARLLAATLAPGE
;
A
#
# COMPACT_ATOMS: atom_id res chain seq x y z
N MET A 1 31.36 36.53 68.89
CA MET A 1 30.81 36.52 70.29
C MET A 1 29.70 37.55 70.40
N PRO A 2 28.68 37.35 71.16
CA PRO A 2 28.07 36.18 71.82
C PRO A 2 26.61 35.99 71.35
N ARG A 3 25.78 35.13 71.68
CA ARG A 3 25.50 34.20 72.78
C ARG A 3 24.30 33.35 72.38
N ALA A 4 24.36 32.13 72.70
CA ALA A 4 23.26 31.17 72.68
C ALA A 4 22.35 31.39 73.91
N THR A 5 21.08 31.08 73.77
CA THR A 5 20.20 30.61 74.86
C THR A 5 18.91 30.00 74.35
N PRO A 6 18.18 29.24 75.15
CA PRO A 6 17.99 27.81 74.93
C PRO A 6 16.50 27.41 74.76
N VAL A 7 16.35 26.13 74.46
CA VAL A 7 15.08 25.38 74.39
C VAL A 7 14.32 25.35 75.70
N PRO A 8 12.97 25.23 75.71
CA PRO A 8 12.40 24.14 76.47
C PRO A 8 11.48 23.18 75.72
N ARG A 9 11.56 21.95 76.21
CA ARG A 9 10.80 20.77 75.83
C ARG A 9 9.42 20.73 76.50
N ARG A 10 8.57 19.86 75.87
CA ARG A 10 7.32 19.21 76.38
C ARG A 10 6.07 19.86 75.81
N SER A 11 5.16 19.15 75.13
CA SER A 11 4.43 17.95 75.57
C SER A 11 3.67 17.34 74.40
N LEU A 12 3.82 16.03 74.25
CA LEU A 12 2.80 14.96 74.26
C LEU A 12 1.66 14.96 73.22
N LEU A 13 1.77 13.99 72.34
CA LEU A 13 0.76 12.97 71.99
C LEU A 13 -0.68 13.44 71.64
N ARG A 14 -1.01 13.17 70.37
CA ARG A 14 -2.20 12.35 70.04
C ARG A 14 -2.04 11.73 68.65
N ALA A 15 -2.19 10.40 68.64
CA ALA A 15 -2.23 9.56 67.42
C ALA A 15 -3.52 9.81 66.69
N GLY A 16 -3.39 9.97 65.34
CA GLY A 16 -4.53 9.94 64.42
C GLY A 16 -4.08 9.20 63.19
N ALA A 17 -4.39 7.92 63.11
CA ALA A 17 -4.18 7.11 61.91
C ALA A 17 -5.16 7.53 60.81
N ALA A 18 -4.69 8.24 59.79
CA ALA A 18 -5.42 8.42 58.55
C ALA A 18 -4.94 7.41 57.53
N LEU A 19 -5.75 6.37 57.28
CA LEU A 19 -5.61 5.48 56.15
C LEU A 19 -5.89 6.28 54.88
N THR A 20 -4.85 6.62 54.14
CA THR A 20 -4.99 7.06 52.74
C THR A 20 -5.04 5.82 51.84
N ALA A 21 -6.26 5.48 51.43
CA ALA A 21 -6.47 4.52 50.36
C ALA A 21 -5.97 5.14 49.04
N ALA A 22 -4.81 4.72 48.56
CA ALA A 22 -4.32 5.02 47.23
C ALA A 22 -5.17 4.23 46.22
N ALA A 23 -6.14 4.90 45.57
CA ALA A 23 -6.83 4.35 44.42
C ALA A 23 -5.84 4.30 43.25
N ALA A 24 -5.36 3.10 42.92
CA ALA A 24 -4.64 2.85 41.71
C ALA A 24 -5.62 3.00 40.52
N ALA A 25 -5.61 4.15 39.88
CA ALA A 25 -6.28 4.34 38.62
C ALA A 25 -5.51 3.56 37.55
N THR A 26 -5.94 2.33 37.28
CA THR A 26 -5.53 1.62 36.09
C THR A 26 -6.12 2.33 34.89
N SER A 27 -5.32 3.15 34.20
CA SER A 27 -5.66 3.69 32.90
C SER A 27 -5.69 2.55 31.90
N ALA A 28 -6.87 1.98 31.66
CA ALA A 28 -7.10 1.10 30.54
C ALA A 28 -6.90 1.93 29.26
N ALA A 29 -5.81 1.67 28.55
CA ALA A 29 -5.64 2.18 27.20
C ALA A 29 -6.85 1.72 26.36
N PRO A 30 -7.45 2.60 25.54
CA PRO A 30 -8.54 2.18 24.68
C PRO A 30 -7.99 1.11 23.73
N ALA A 31 -8.47 -0.12 23.89
CA ALA A 31 -8.30 -1.14 22.87
C ALA A 31 -9.00 -0.61 21.61
N PHE A 32 -8.23 -0.26 20.59
CA PHE A 32 -8.76 -0.02 19.27
C PHE A 32 -9.38 -1.33 18.79
N ALA A 33 -10.65 -1.51 19.03
CA ALA A 33 -11.42 -2.56 18.38
C ALA A 33 -11.34 -2.29 16.88
N ALA A 34 -10.67 -3.17 16.14
CA ALA A 34 -10.68 -3.12 14.69
C ALA A 34 -12.17 -3.17 14.25
N PRO A 35 -12.66 -2.25 13.41
CA PRO A 35 -14.02 -2.29 12.97
C PRO A 35 -14.22 -3.60 12.19
N ASN A 36 -14.97 -4.52 12.76
CA ASN A 36 -15.43 -5.71 12.10
C ASN A 36 -16.40 -5.27 10.99
N GLY A 37 -15.92 -5.27 9.75
CA GLY A 37 -16.79 -5.12 8.58
C GLY A 37 -17.89 -6.21 8.58
N PRO A 38 -18.93 -6.09 7.72
CA PRO A 38 -20.04 -7.02 7.68
C PRO A 38 -19.56 -8.48 7.67
N ALA A 39 -20.17 -9.35 8.48
CA ALA A 39 -19.72 -10.73 8.66
C ALA A 39 -19.82 -11.57 7.36
N ALA A 40 -20.72 -11.22 6.45
CA ALA A 40 -20.95 -11.93 5.20
C ALA A 40 -19.74 -11.85 4.23
N PRO A 41 -19.23 -10.67 3.83
CA PRO A 41 -18.09 -10.57 2.93
C PRO A 41 -16.84 -11.28 3.47
N ARG A 42 -16.61 -11.26 4.79
CA ARG A 42 -15.48 -11.98 5.38
C ARG A 42 -15.57 -13.49 5.21
N ARG A 43 -16.79 -14.07 5.31
CA ARG A 43 -17.00 -15.51 5.08
C ARG A 43 -16.78 -15.89 3.62
N GLU A 44 -17.21 -15.04 2.69
CA GLU A 44 -17.00 -15.26 1.26
C GLU A 44 -15.52 -15.18 0.89
N LEU A 45 -14.78 -14.18 1.41
CA LEU A 45 -13.33 -14.07 1.23
C LEU A 45 -12.58 -15.28 1.81
N ALA A 46 -13.00 -15.79 2.98
CA ALA A 46 -12.42 -17.01 3.55
C ALA A 46 -12.73 -18.26 2.70
N ALA A 47 -13.90 -18.31 2.06
CA ALA A 47 -14.25 -19.39 1.13
C ALA A 47 -13.40 -19.31 -0.16
N LEU A 48 -13.15 -18.11 -0.70
CA LEU A 48 -12.23 -17.89 -1.81
C LEU A 48 -10.81 -18.35 -1.44
N GLU A 49 -10.28 -17.87 -0.31
CA GLU A 49 -8.96 -18.26 0.19
C GLU A 49 -8.79 -19.78 0.25
N LYS A 50 -9.80 -20.49 0.80
CA LYS A 50 -9.81 -21.96 0.91
C LYS A 50 -9.89 -22.62 -0.48
N ARG A 51 -10.78 -22.15 -1.36
CA ARG A 51 -11.00 -22.72 -2.70
C ARG A 51 -9.75 -22.65 -3.57
N TYR A 52 -9.04 -21.52 -3.48
CA TYR A 52 -7.82 -21.28 -4.26
C TYR A 52 -6.55 -21.79 -3.58
N GLY A 53 -6.61 -22.30 -2.34
CA GLY A 53 -5.42 -22.72 -1.58
C GLY A 53 -4.38 -21.60 -1.43
N ALA A 54 -4.83 -20.37 -1.34
CA ALA A 54 -4.00 -19.19 -1.28
C ALA A 54 -4.25 -18.44 0.04
N ARG A 55 -3.28 -17.69 0.52
CA ARG A 55 -3.47 -16.69 1.56
C ARG A 55 -3.88 -15.39 0.88
N LEU A 56 -5.04 -14.85 1.28
CA LEU A 56 -5.68 -13.67 0.67
C LEU A 56 -5.74 -12.52 1.68
N GLY A 57 -5.29 -11.35 1.30
CA GLY A 57 -5.39 -10.11 2.05
C GLY A 57 -6.19 -9.07 1.28
N VAL A 58 -7.18 -8.45 1.93
CA VAL A 58 -8.09 -7.49 1.30
C VAL A 58 -8.32 -6.27 2.18
N TYR A 59 -8.20 -5.11 1.58
CA TYR A 59 -8.74 -3.86 2.08
C TYR A 59 -9.45 -3.13 0.94
N ALA A 60 -10.74 -2.83 1.13
CA ALA A 60 -11.50 -2.07 0.16
C ALA A 60 -12.37 -1.03 0.89
N HIS A 61 -12.46 0.17 0.30
CA HIS A 61 -13.11 1.33 0.91
C HIS A 61 -13.95 2.09 -0.13
N ASN A 62 -15.23 2.24 0.15
CA ASN A 62 -16.09 3.15 -0.60
C ASN A 62 -15.95 4.55 0.03
N THR A 63 -15.33 5.47 -0.68
CA THR A 63 -14.97 6.79 -0.15
C THR A 63 -16.19 7.72 0.02
N ARG A 64 -17.32 7.41 -0.63
CA ARG A 64 -18.57 8.17 -0.52
C ARG A 64 -19.37 7.76 0.74
N THR A 65 -19.48 6.47 1.00
CA THR A 65 -20.29 5.94 2.10
C THR A 65 -19.50 5.67 3.37
N GLY A 66 -18.17 5.58 3.29
CA GLY A 66 -17.30 5.15 4.36
C GLY A 66 -17.29 3.64 4.59
N ALA A 67 -18.08 2.86 3.82
CA ALA A 67 -18.14 1.42 3.95
C ALA A 67 -16.79 0.78 3.64
N THR A 68 -16.40 -0.22 4.44
CA THR A 68 -15.10 -0.89 4.33
C THR A 68 -15.26 -2.39 4.40
N VAL A 69 -14.57 -3.10 3.52
CA VAL A 69 -14.33 -4.55 3.61
C VAL A 69 -12.87 -4.79 3.96
N ALA A 70 -12.63 -5.59 4.99
CA ALA A 70 -11.29 -5.91 5.48
C ALA A 70 -11.17 -7.39 5.82
N TYR A 71 -10.18 -8.06 5.22
CA TYR A 71 -9.84 -9.45 5.47
C TYR A 71 -8.32 -9.60 5.48
N ARG A 72 -7.73 -10.10 6.55
CA ARG A 72 -6.27 -10.09 6.78
C ARG A 72 -5.62 -8.74 6.43
N ALA A 73 -6.37 -7.65 6.60
CA ALA A 73 -6.02 -6.33 6.07
C ALA A 73 -4.75 -5.73 6.72
N ASP A 74 -4.38 -6.23 7.90
CA ASP A 74 -3.23 -5.76 8.68
C ASP A 74 -2.09 -6.79 8.75
N GLU A 75 -2.20 -7.88 7.99
CA GLU A 75 -1.16 -8.89 7.85
C GLU A 75 -0.19 -8.53 6.71
N PRO A 76 1.13 -8.84 6.84
CA PRO A 76 2.12 -8.51 5.82
C PRO A 76 2.01 -9.41 4.58
N PHE A 77 2.17 -8.81 3.41
CA PHE A 77 2.27 -9.46 2.10
C PHE A 77 3.38 -8.81 1.29
N ALA A 78 4.05 -9.57 0.41
CA ALA A 78 4.98 -9.01 -0.55
C ALA A 78 4.23 -8.07 -1.50
N MET A 79 4.75 -6.84 -1.70
CA MET A 79 4.06 -5.87 -2.54
C MET A 79 4.32 -6.08 -4.05
N CYS A 80 5.44 -6.72 -4.40
CA CYS A 80 5.85 -6.88 -5.80
C CYS A 80 5.70 -5.56 -6.58
N SER A 81 5.40 -5.61 -7.86
CA SER A 81 5.31 -4.43 -8.72
C SER A 81 4.23 -3.39 -8.36
N THR A 82 3.40 -3.60 -7.33
CA THR A 82 2.48 -2.54 -6.87
C THR A 82 3.25 -1.31 -6.34
N PHE A 83 4.51 -1.49 -5.90
CA PHE A 83 5.37 -0.39 -5.48
C PHE A 83 5.57 0.67 -6.57
N LYS A 84 5.49 0.29 -7.86
CA LYS A 84 5.76 1.18 -9.00
C LYS A 84 4.80 2.36 -9.06
N ALA A 85 3.53 2.15 -8.66
CA ALA A 85 2.57 3.25 -8.53
C ALA A 85 3.00 4.28 -7.47
N ILE A 86 3.50 3.80 -6.34
CA ILE A 86 3.95 4.66 -5.25
C ILE A 86 5.29 5.34 -5.59
N ALA A 87 6.19 4.63 -6.30
CA ALA A 87 7.45 5.19 -6.77
C ALA A 87 7.21 6.32 -7.80
N ALA A 88 6.27 6.14 -8.73
CA ALA A 88 5.89 7.19 -9.68
C ALA A 88 5.29 8.42 -8.97
N ALA A 89 4.47 8.21 -7.94
CA ALA A 89 3.98 9.30 -7.10
C ALA A 89 5.11 10.04 -6.37
N ALA A 90 6.13 9.32 -5.90
CA ALA A 90 7.31 9.94 -5.29
C ALA A 90 8.11 10.77 -6.31
N VAL A 91 8.27 10.26 -7.55
CA VAL A 91 8.88 11.02 -8.64
C VAL A 91 8.09 12.31 -8.90
N LEU A 92 6.78 12.25 -9.01
CA LEU A 92 5.93 13.42 -9.25
C LEU A 92 6.06 14.44 -8.12
N ARG A 93 5.92 14.03 -6.86
CA ARG A 93 5.89 14.94 -5.72
C ARG A 93 7.23 15.59 -5.44
N ASP A 94 8.31 14.80 -5.44
CA ASP A 94 9.61 15.22 -4.93
C ASP A 94 10.58 15.60 -6.04
N HIS A 95 10.32 15.16 -7.28
CA HIS A 95 11.19 15.36 -8.43
C HIS A 95 10.41 15.71 -9.71
N GLY A 96 9.14 16.11 -9.58
CA GLY A 96 8.24 16.36 -10.69
C GLY A 96 8.33 17.77 -11.26
N GLY A 97 7.41 18.04 -12.14
CA GLY A 97 7.32 19.25 -12.94
C GLY A 97 7.55 18.93 -14.41
N ARG A 98 6.89 19.67 -15.33
CA ARG A 98 6.94 19.36 -16.76
C ARG A 98 8.35 19.26 -17.34
N ALA A 99 9.26 20.14 -16.91
CA ALA A 99 10.63 20.15 -17.41
C ALA A 99 11.37 18.88 -16.98
N VAL A 100 11.19 18.44 -15.74
CA VAL A 100 11.85 17.26 -15.19
C VAL A 100 11.26 15.96 -15.78
N LEU A 101 9.96 15.89 -16.01
CA LEU A 101 9.34 14.73 -16.67
C LEU A 101 9.77 14.58 -18.14
N GLY A 102 10.25 15.66 -18.79
CA GLY A 102 10.84 15.65 -20.12
C GLY A 102 12.33 15.32 -20.15
N GLU A 103 13.01 15.22 -19.00
CA GLU A 103 14.41 14.82 -18.91
C GLU A 103 14.63 13.42 -19.47
N VAL A 104 15.51 13.28 -20.48
CA VAL A 104 15.80 11.97 -21.07
C VAL A 104 16.78 11.22 -20.18
N ILE A 105 16.38 10.04 -19.74
CA ILE A 105 17.18 9.13 -18.93
C ILE A 105 17.84 8.11 -19.85
N HIS A 106 19.16 8.12 -19.89
CA HIS A 106 19.96 7.11 -20.56
C HIS A 106 20.40 6.03 -19.58
N TYR A 107 20.45 4.80 -20.03
CA TYR A 107 20.83 3.63 -19.24
C TYR A 107 21.60 2.64 -20.10
N PRO A 108 22.58 1.90 -19.54
CA PRO A 108 23.38 0.95 -20.30
C PRO A 108 22.61 -0.36 -20.55
N PRO A 109 23.03 -1.19 -21.55
CA PRO A 109 22.44 -2.50 -21.81
C PRO A 109 22.39 -3.43 -20.59
N ALA A 110 23.36 -3.30 -19.67
CA ALA A 110 23.42 -4.08 -18.43
C ALA A 110 22.26 -3.81 -17.47
N ASP A 111 21.54 -2.70 -17.61
CA ASP A 111 20.36 -2.37 -16.80
C ASP A 111 19.07 -3.02 -17.31
N ILE A 112 19.08 -3.63 -18.50
CA ILE A 112 17.87 -4.26 -19.05
C ILE A 112 17.59 -5.56 -18.33
N LEU A 113 16.47 -5.58 -17.63
CA LEU A 113 15.96 -6.72 -16.87
C LEU A 113 14.90 -7.49 -17.65
N SER A 114 14.51 -8.66 -17.14
CA SER A 114 13.33 -9.36 -17.62
C SER A 114 12.08 -8.48 -17.48
N ASN A 115 11.09 -8.67 -18.37
CA ASN A 115 9.88 -7.86 -18.42
C ASN A 115 10.17 -6.34 -18.51
N SER A 116 11.01 -5.95 -19.50
CA SER A 116 11.44 -4.55 -19.70
C SER A 116 11.40 -4.18 -21.19
N GLU A 117 10.30 -4.54 -21.86
CA GLU A 117 10.19 -4.37 -23.33
C GLU A 117 10.21 -2.89 -23.74
N GLN A 118 9.61 -2.01 -22.93
CA GLN A 118 9.61 -0.58 -23.22
C GLN A 118 11.02 0.00 -23.05
N SER A 119 11.69 -0.31 -21.96
CA SER A 119 13.07 0.13 -21.72
C SER A 119 14.02 -0.45 -22.77
N LYS A 120 13.85 -1.71 -23.18
CA LYS A 120 14.67 -2.34 -24.22
C LYS A 120 14.50 -1.64 -25.58
N ALA A 121 13.28 -1.28 -25.95
CA ALA A 121 12.98 -0.60 -27.21
C ALA A 121 13.62 0.80 -27.30
N HIS A 122 13.89 1.43 -26.16
CA HIS A 122 14.44 2.78 -26.09
C HIS A 122 15.92 2.82 -25.62
N LEU A 123 16.63 1.70 -25.69
CA LEU A 123 18.00 1.59 -25.19
C LEU A 123 18.96 2.61 -25.86
N GLU A 124 18.82 2.81 -27.16
CA GLU A 124 19.66 3.72 -27.95
C GLU A 124 19.31 5.20 -27.71
N THR A 125 18.03 5.49 -27.55
CA THR A 125 17.52 6.87 -27.47
C THR A 125 17.39 7.41 -26.04
N GLY A 126 17.35 6.52 -25.04
CA GLY A 126 16.87 6.86 -23.71
C GLY A 126 15.36 7.06 -23.69
N MET A 127 14.81 7.30 -22.51
CA MET A 127 13.39 7.56 -22.27
C MET A 127 13.22 8.84 -21.45
N ALA A 128 12.22 9.65 -21.79
CA ALA A 128 11.85 10.75 -20.91
C ALA A 128 11.38 10.19 -19.54
N LEU A 129 11.67 10.89 -18.45
CA LEU A 129 11.30 10.42 -17.09
C LEU A 129 9.80 10.14 -16.96
N GLY A 130 8.95 10.92 -17.63
CA GLY A 130 7.51 10.68 -17.68
C GLY A 130 7.17 9.35 -18.36
N ASP A 131 7.87 9.00 -19.43
CA ASP A 131 7.69 7.74 -20.15
C ASP A 131 8.23 6.55 -19.34
N VAL A 132 9.31 6.75 -18.56
CA VAL A 132 9.80 5.76 -17.59
C VAL A 132 8.71 5.46 -16.55
N CYS A 133 8.07 6.49 -15.98
CA CYS A 133 6.97 6.31 -15.04
C CYS A 133 5.78 5.58 -15.69
N ALA A 134 5.41 5.97 -16.92
CA ALA A 134 4.34 5.33 -17.68
C ALA A 134 4.65 3.86 -17.96
N ALA A 135 5.84 3.53 -18.45
CA ALA A 135 6.27 2.15 -18.73
C ALA A 135 6.23 1.26 -17.48
N ALA A 136 6.74 1.78 -16.35
CA ALA A 136 6.71 1.07 -15.08
C ALA A 136 5.29 0.76 -14.59
N ILE A 137 4.34 1.67 -14.79
CA ILE A 137 2.94 1.48 -14.39
C ILE A 137 2.19 0.62 -15.40
N GLN A 138 2.20 1.00 -16.68
CA GLN A 138 1.31 0.45 -17.70
C GLN A 138 1.74 -0.96 -18.16
N TYR A 139 3.03 -1.21 -18.25
CA TYR A 139 3.59 -2.49 -18.71
C TYR A 139 4.31 -3.26 -17.58
N SER A 140 4.36 -2.67 -16.40
CA SER A 140 5.13 -3.23 -15.28
C SER A 140 6.62 -3.40 -15.59
N ASP A 141 7.20 -2.57 -16.47
CA ASP A 141 8.60 -2.60 -16.89
C ASP A 141 9.55 -2.53 -15.68
N ASN A 142 10.42 -3.54 -15.53
CA ASN A 142 11.28 -3.68 -14.36
C ASN A 142 12.48 -2.74 -14.39
N THR A 143 13.06 -2.52 -15.55
CA THR A 143 14.15 -1.54 -15.74
C THR A 143 13.62 -0.14 -15.41
N ALA A 144 12.46 0.23 -15.95
CA ALA A 144 11.81 1.51 -15.64
C ALA A 144 11.52 1.63 -14.14
N GLY A 145 11.10 0.55 -13.48
CA GLY A 145 10.93 0.48 -12.03
C GLY A 145 12.21 0.86 -11.27
N ASN A 146 13.35 0.27 -11.67
CA ASN A 146 14.65 0.58 -11.08
C ASN A 146 15.14 2.00 -11.41
N LEU A 147 14.85 2.51 -12.60
CA LEU A 147 15.19 3.90 -12.95
C LEU A 147 14.42 4.91 -12.06
N MET A 148 13.13 4.67 -11.81
CA MET A 148 12.37 5.47 -10.84
C MET A 148 12.98 5.36 -9.42
N LEU A 149 13.31 4.15 -8.97
CA LEU A 149 13.95 3.97 -7.66
C LEU A 149 15.27 4.73 -7.56
N ARG A 150 16.12 4.68 -8.60
CA ARG A 150 17.37 5.49 -8.63
C ARG A 150 17.05 6.98 -8.43
N ARG A 151 16.03 7.50 -9.08
CA ARG A 151 15.63 8.91 -8.99
C ARG A 151 15.24 9.34 -7.57
N ILE A 152 14.57 8.47 -6.82
CA ILE A 152 14.06 8.77 -5.46
C ILE A 152 14.99 8.31 -4.32
N GLY A 153 16.21 7.86 -4.64
CA GLY A 153 17.20 7.40 -3.64
C GLY A 153 17.05 5.93 -3.22
N GLY A 154 16.70 5.08 -4.19
CA GLY A 154 16.64 3.62 -4.06
C GLY A 154 15.45 3.09 -3.25
N PRO A 155 15.45 1.79 -2.92
CA PRO A 155 14.42 1.17 -2.07
C PRO A 155 14.20 1.91 -0.75
N ALA A 156 15.30 2.34 -0.10
CA ALA A 156 15.22 3.15 1.12
C ALA A 156 14.53 4.51 0.88
N GLY A 157 14.69 5.10 -0.31
CA GLY A 157 13.99 6.32 -0.73
C GLY A 157 12.49 6.12 -0.76
N LEU A 158 12.03 5.03 -1.37
CA LEU A 158 10.62 4.67 -1.38
C LEU A 158 10.08 4.41 0.04
N THR A 159 10.84 3.72 0.88
CA THR A 159 10.47 3.52 2.28
C THR A 159 10.30 4.85 3.02
N ARG A 160 11.20 5.82 2.81
CA ARG A 160 11.05 7.18 3.37
C ARG A 160 9.80 7.89 2.82
N PHE A 161 9.49 7.70 1.54
CA PHE A 161 8.27 8.26 0.96
C PHE A 161 7.01 7.71 1.63
N PHE A 162 6.89 6.40 1.85
CA PHE A 162 5.80 5.81 2.65
C PHE A 162 5.69 6.48 4.03
N ARG A 163 6.81 6.64 4.74
CA ARG A 163 6.82 7.29 6.08
C ARG A 163 6.33 8.73 6.03
N SER A 164 6.65 9.48 4.97
CA SER A 164 6.19 10.86 4.79
C SER A 164 4.67 10.98 4.58
N LEU A 165 4.03 9.90 4.15
CA LEU A 165 2.57 9.76 4.00
C LEU A 165 1.88 9.20 5.24
N GLY A 166 2.63 8.94 6.32
CA GLY A 166 2.11 8.34 7.55
C GLY A 166 2.05 6.81 7.53
N ASP A 167 2.43 6.16 6.44
CA ASP A 167 2.54 4.70 6.36
C ASP A 167 3.81 4.23 7.07
N ARG A 168 3.62 3.62 8.23
CA ARG A 168 4.70 3.09 9.08
C ARG A 168 4.98 1.61 8.83
N VAL A 169 4.22 0.97 7.95
CA VAL A 169 4.23 -0.48 7.73
C VAL A 169 5.00 -0.82 6.46
N SER A 170 4.61 -0.25 5.31
CA SER A 170 5.19 -0.59 4.01
C SER A 170 6.68 -0.29 3.95
N ARG A 171 7.44 -1.20 3.35
CA ARG A 171 8.89 -1.06 3.16
C ARG A 171 9.33 -1.72 1.87
N LEU A 172 10.27 -1.10 1.18
CA LEU A 172 11.02 -1.69 0.08
C LEU A 172 12.49 -1.78 0.50
N ASP A 173 13.10 -2.93 0.25
CA ASP A 173 14.46 -3.24 0.69
C ASP A 173 15.36 -3.60 -0.49
N ARG A 174 14.80 -4.16 -1.55
CA ARG A 174 15.53 -4.70 -2.69
C ARG A 174 15.11 -4.03 -4.00
N TRP A 175 15.92 -4.22 -5.00
CA TRP A 175 15.69 -3.75 -6.36
C TRP A 175 14.88 -4.79 -7.16
N GLU A 176 14.35 -4.41 -8.33
CA GLU A 176 13.90 -5.37 -9.32
C GLU A 176 15.11 -6.19 -9.80
N THR A 177 15.01 -7.50 -9.92
CA THR A 177 13.79 -8.32 -9.77
C THR A 177 13.73 -9.05 -8.41
N ASP A 178 14.75 -8.88 -7.54
CA ASP A 178 14.89 -9.61 -6.27
C ASP A 178 13.74 -9.38 -5.30
N LEU A 179 13.09 -8.20 -5.36
CA LEU A 179 11.93 -7.89 -4.53
C LEU A 179 10.71 -8.80 -4.81
N ASN A 180 10.70 -9.51 -5.95
CA ASN A 180 9.60 -10.39 -6.35
C ASN A 180 9.78 -11.84 -5.88
N THR A 181 10.82 -12.17 -5.11
CA THR A 181 10.98 -13.52 -4.53
C THR A 181 9.85 -13.87 -3.57
N ALA A 182 9.22 -12.88 -2.95
CA ALA A 182 7.99 -12.97 -2.17
C ALA A 182 7.93 -14.15 -1.17
N VAL A 183 9.06 -14.49 -0.56
CA VAL A 183 9.17 -15.63 0.37
C VAL A 183 8.24 -15.42 1.55
N PRO A 184 7.31 -16.36 1.86
CA PRO A 184 6.42 -16.24 2.99
C PRO A 184 7.18 -16.08 4.31
N GLY A 185 6.82 -15.05 5.09
CA GLY A 185 7.48 -14.72 6.36
C GLY A 185 8.72 -13.82 6.24
N ASP A 186 9.24 -13.56 5.05
CA ASP A 186 10.28 -12.54 4.84
C ASP A 186 9.67 -11.14 5.04
N PRO A 187 10.19 -10.31 5.95
CA PRO A 187 9.65 -8.96 6.16
C PRO A 187 10.05 -7.95 5.08
N ARG A 188 11.03 -8.28 4.21
CA ARG A 188 11.49 -7.39 3.16
C ARG A 188 10.44 -7.22 2.06
N ASP A 189 10.38 -6.02 1.51
CA ASP A 189 9.51 -5.67 0.37
C ASP A 189 8.02 -5.94 0.63
N THR A 190 7.60 -5.75 1.89
CA THR A 190 6.23 -6.03 2.33
C THR A 190 5.43 -4.78 2.62
N THR A 191 4.13 -4.95 2.57
CA THR A 191 3.08 -4.01 2.98
C THR A 191 1.95 -4.78 3.63
N THR A 192 0.91 -4.08 4.09
CA THR A 192 -0.38 -4.71 4.40
C THR A 192 -1.45 -4.17 3.46
N PRO A 193 -2.52 -4.93 3.15
CA PRO A 193 -3.60 -4.43 2.30
C PRO A 193 -4.13 -3.06 2.71
N ARG A 194 -4.32 -2.84 4.02
CA ARG A 194 -4.79 -1.56 4.56
C ARG A 194 -3.78 -0.43 4.39
N ALA A 195 -2.52 -0.67 4.71
CA ALA A 195 -1.50 0.36 4.61
C ALA A 195 -1.33 0.81 3.16
N LEU A 196 -1.23 -0.15 2.24
CA LEU A 196 -1.07 0.12 0.81
C LEU A 196 -2.32 0.82 0.23
N GLY A 197 -3.52 0.33 0.55
CA GLY A 197 -4.78 0.94 0.09
C GLY A 197 -4.95 2.37 0.56
N ARG A 198 -4.66 2.67 1.84
CA ARG A 198 -4.72 4.04 2.38
C ARG A 198 -3.68 4.97 1.75
N THR A 199 -2.45 4.48 1.57
CA THR A 199 -1.41 5.25 0.87
C THR A 199 -1.85 5.57 -0.56
N PHE A 200 -2.41 4.59 -1.26
CA PHE A 200 -2.90 4.79 -2.63
C PHE A 200 -4.08 5.77 -2.70
N GLU A 201 -5.02 5.69 -1.75
CA GLU A 201 -6.12 6.64 -1.60
C GLU A 201 -5.62 8.09 -1.45
N LEU A 202 -4.64 8.32 -0.56
CA LEU A 202 -4.04 9.64 -0.36
C LEU A 202 -3.40 10.20 -1.63
N LEU A 203 -2.79 9.35 -2.46
CA LEU A 203 -2.10 9.72 -3.69
C LEU A 203 -3.06 9.97 -4.87
N THR A 204 -4.17 9.20 -4.96
CA THR A 204 -5.06 9.21 -6.12
C THR A 204 -6.32 10.04 -5.91
N LEU A 205 -6.82 10.14 -4.69
CA LEU A 205 -8.06 10.84 -4.31
C LEU A 205 -7.83 11.94 -3.27
N GLY A 206 -6.77 11.82 -2.46
CA GLY A 206 -6.43 12.75 -1.39
C GLY A 206 -5.58 13.93 -1.85
N GLN A 207 -4.90 14.57 -0.88
CA GLN A 207 -4.12 15.78 -1.08
C GLN A 207 -2.59 15.55 -0.95
N ALA A 208 -2.13 14.32 -1.03
CA ALA A 208 -0.70 14.01 -0.95
C ALA A 208 0.10 14.46 -2.18
N LEU A 209 -0.59 14.65 -3.31
CA LEU A 209 -0.09 15.25 -4.53
C LEU A 209 -0.90 16.52 -4.86
N ASN A 210 -0.28 17.49 -5.54
CA ASN A 210 -1.05 18.57 -6.16
C ASN A 210 -1.96 18.04 -7.26
N ASP A 211 -2.93 18.85 -7.71
CA ASP A 211 -3.93 18.42 -8.68
C ASP A 211 -3.35 18.00 -10.04
N GLY A 212 -2.27 18.63 -10.47
CA GLY A 212 -1.59 18.29 -11.74
C GLY A 212 -0.93 16.90 -11.66
N ASP A 213 -0.15 16.68 -10.61
CA ASP A 213 0.55 15.41 -10.37
C ASP A 213 -0.42 14.26 -10.11
N ARG A 214 -1.49 14.52 -9.36
CA ARG A 214 -2.54 13.52 -9.13
C ARG A 214 -3.22 13.10 -10.43
N ARG A 215 -3.59 14.06 -11.30
CA ARG A 215 -4.16 13.73 -12.62
C ARG A 215 -3.19 12.95 -13.49
N GLN A 216 -1.89 13.30 -13.44
CA GLN A 216 -0.85 12.59 -14.18
C GLN A 216 -0.71 11.15 -13.71
N LEU A 217 -0.63 10.93 -12.39
CA LEU A 217 -0.56 9.58 -11.80
C LEU A 217 -1.78 8.74 -12.19
N VAL A 218 -2.97 9.27 -12.00
CA VAL A 218 -4.23 8.59 -12.36
C VAL A 218 -4.30 8.31 -13.86
N GLY A 219 -3.80 9.23 -14.71
CA GLY A 219 -3.70 9.01 -16.15
C GLY A 219 -2.82 7.81 -16.51
N TRP A 220 -1.66 7.70 -15.90
CA TRP A 220 -0.78 6.52 -16.10
C TRP A 220 -1.43 5.22 -15.61
N LEU A 221 -2.07 5.24 -14.43
CA LEU A 221 -2.74 4.07 -13.84
C LEU A 221 -3.93 3.60 -14.70
N ARG A 222 -4.69 4.53 -15.30
CA ARG A 222 -5.77 4.18 -16.24
C ARG A 222 -5.28 3.53 -17.52
N GLY A 223 -4.03 3.76 -17.89
CA GLY A 223 -3.36 3.11 -19.01
C GLY A 223 -2.76 1.74 -18.71
N ASN A 224 -2.95 1.19 -17.49
CA ASN A 224 -2.45 -0.12 -17.13
C ASN A 224 -2.99 -1.21 -18.05
N THR A 225 -2.09 -2.04 -18.60
CA THR A 225 -2.43 -3.13 -19.53
C THR A 225 -2.41 -4.52 -18.87
N THR A 226 -2.06 -4.59 -17.58
CA THR A 226 -1.72 -5.85 -16.91
C THR A 226 -2.84 -6.42 -16.03
N SER A 227 -3.97 -5.72 -15.86
CA SER A 227 -5.08 -6.13 -14.98
C SER A 227 -6.25 -6.83 -15.67
N GLY A 228 -6.15 -7.08 -16.99
CA GLY A 228 -7.25 -7.62 -17.79
C GLY A 228 -7.82 -8.96 -17.34
N LYS A 229 -7.08 -9.71 -16.50
CA LYS A 229 -7.54 -10.96 -15.86
C LYS A 229 -7.70 -10.83 -14.35
N ARG A 230 -7.62 -9.62 -13.80
CA ARG A 230 -7.72 -9.31 -12.36
C ARG A 230 -8.87 -8.34 -12.11
N PHE A 231 -8.58 -7.13 -11.62
CA PHE A 231 -9.63 -6.11 -11.41
C PHE A 231 -10.39 -5.81 -12.69
N GLY A 232 -9.69 -5.71 -13.84
CA GLY A 232 -10.32 -5.45 -15.13
C GLY A 232 -11.34 -6.51 -15.58
N ALA A 233 -11.20 -7.78 -15.15
CA ALA A 233 -12.17 -8.85 -15.42
C ALA A 233 -13.27 -8.95 -14.35
N GLY A 234 -12.98 -8.54 -13.11
CA GLY A 234 -13.88 -8.72 -11.99
C GLY A 234 -14.83 -7.56 -11.73
N LEU A 235 -14.47 -6.35 -12.17
CA LEU A 235 -15.30 -5.15 -12.01
C LEU A 235 -16.27 -4.96 -13.18
N PRO A 236 -17.42 -4.29 -12.99
CA PRO A 236 -18.33 -3.95 -14.07
C PRO A 236 -17.64 -3.17 -15.19
N SER A 237 -17.97 -3.47 -16.44
CA SER A 237 -17.29 -2.93 -17.65
C SER A 237 -17.52 -1.44 -17.89
N ASP A 238 -18.53 -0.86 -17.27
CA ASP A 238 -18.83 0.58 -17.30
C ASP A 238 -18.09 1.38 -16.23
N TRP A 239 -17.33 0.70 -15.35
CA TRP A 239 -16.51 1.36 -14.36
C TRP A 239 -15.17 1.80 -14.95
N VAL A 240 -14.65 2.91 -14.44
CA VAL A 240 -13.32 3.41 -14.81
C VAL A 240 -12.32 2.91 -13.78
N LEU A 241 -11.34 2.15 -14.23
CA LEU A 241 -10.28 1.58 -13.37
C LEU A 241 -8.96 2.34 -13.56
N ALA A 242 -8.28 2.60 -12.45
CA ALA A 242 -6.90 3.10 -12.39
C ALA A 242 -6.14 2.25 -11.38
N ASP A 243 -5.28 1.36 -11.86
CA ASP A 243 -4.68 0.31 -11.02
C ASP A 243 -3.23 -0.01 -11.35
N LYS A 244 -2.62 -0.78 -10.48
CA LYS A 244 -1.31 -1.39 -10.67
C LYS A 244 -1.27 -2.80 -10.11
N THR A 245 -0.94 -3.75 -10.97
CA THR A 245 -0.75 -5.15 -10.57
C THR A 245 0.64 -5.40 -9.96
N GLY A 246 0.76 -6.51 -9.24
CA GLY A 246 2.03 -7.06 -8.78
C GLY A 246 2.03 -8.59 -8.92
N THR A 247 3.17 -9.16 -9.35
CA THR A 247 3.33 -10.60 -9.53
C THR A 247 4.72 -11.00 -9.02
N GLY A 248 4.81 -12.14 -8.35
CA GLY A 248 6.07 -12.66 -7.81
C GLY A 248 6.02 -14.18 -7.63
N SER A 249 7.10 -14.75 -7.09
CA SER A 249 7.14 -16.15 -6.69
C SER A 249 6.06 -16.47 -5.66
N HIS A 250 5.91 -17.74 -5.33
CA HIS A 250 4.85 -18.21 -4.42
C HIS A 250 3.44 -17.87 -4.92
N ALA A 251 3.23 -17.90 -6.22
CA ALA A 251 1.97 -17.50 -6.88
C ALA A 251 1.44 -16.14 -6.39
N THR A 252 2.35 -15.25 -6.00
CA THR A 252 1.95 -13.90 -5.56
C THR A 252 1.26 -13.17 -6.70
N ALA A 253 -0.01 -12.82 -6.46
CA ALA A 253 -0.83 -12.03 -7.37
C ALA A 253 -1.49 -10.91 -6.57
N ASN A 254 -1.21 -9.69 -6.96
CA ASN A 254 -1.69 -8.49 -6.29
C ASN A 254 -2.37 -7.58 -7.31
N ASP A 255 -3.34 -6.81 -6.82
CA ASP A 255 -3.88 -5.69 -7.56
C ASP A 255 -4.26 -4.55 -6.60
N LEU A 256 -3.90 -3.32 -6.97
CA LEU A 256 -4.06 -2.10 -6.18
C LEU A 256 -4.68 -1.03 -7.07
N GLY A 257 -5.87 -0.55 -6.74
CA GLY A 257 -6.55 0.38 -7.64
C GLY A 257 -7.57 1.29 -6.98
N VAL A 258 -7.98 2.28 -7.74
CA VAL A 258 -9.23 3.02 -7.56
C VAL A 258 -10.13 2.72 -8.75
N ALA A 259 -11.36 2.32 -8.46
CA ALA A 259 -12.40 2.13 -9.45
C ALA A 259 -13.51 3.16 -9.22
N TRP A 260 -13.89 3.89 -10.25
CA TRP A 260 -15.05 4.76 -10.23
C TRP A 260 -16.24 4.02 -10.84
N THR A 261 -17.31 3.85 -10.07
CA THR A 261 -18.54 3.23 -10.55
C THR A 261 -19.15 4.01 -11.69
N GLY A 262 -20.14 3.45 -12.39
CA GLY A 262 -20.91 4.16 -13.44
C GLY A 262 -21.57 5.46 -12.94
N ARG A 263 -21.78 5.61 -11.63
CA ARG A 263 -22.26 6.84 -10.97
C ARG A 263 -21.14 7.72 -10.43
N GLY A 264 -19.87 7.37 -10.70
CA GLY A 264 -18.71 8.14 -10.28
C GLY A 264 -18.34 7.98 -8.80
N THR A 265 -18.83 6.95 -8.10
CA THR A 265 -18.41 6.65 -6.72
C THR A 265 -17.01 6.03 -6.72
N PRO A 266 -16.01 6.63 -6.04
CA PRO A 266 -14.69 6.04 -5.96
C PRO A 266 -14.63 4.90 -4.94
N LEU A 267 -14.13 3.74 -5.36
CA LEU A 267 -13.77 2.61 -4.50
C LEU A 267 -12.26 2.42 -4.53
N VAL A 268 -11.64 2.39 -3.37
CA VAL A 268 -10.23 2.00 -3.21
C VAL A 268 -10.17 0.50 -2.97
N LEU A 269 -9.35 -0.20 -3.75
CA LEU A 269 -9.22 -1.65 -3.72
C LEU A 269 -7.75 -2.03 -3.54
N SER A 270 -7.42 -2.84 -2.55
CA SER A 270 -6.09 -3.43 -2.34
C SER A 270 -6.26 -4.91 -2.05
N VAL A 271 -5.89 -5.75 -3.01
CA VAL A 271 -6.00 -7.20 -2.94
C VAL A 271 -4.62 -7.81 -3.15
N LEU A 272 -4.14 -8.54 -2.16
CA LEU A 272 -2.83 -9.16 -2.13
C LEU A 272 -2.99 -10.65 -1.85
N SER A 273 -2.24 -11.49 -2.57
CA SER A 273 -2.32 -12.94 -2.36
C SER A 273 -0.96 -13.62 -2.47
N THR A 274 -0.84 -14.79 -1.86
CA THR A 274 0.36 -15.65 -1.95
C THR A 274 -0.02 -17.11 -1.67
N ARG A 275 0.83 -18.05 -2.11
CA ARG A 275 0.73 -19.48 -1.81
C ARG A 275 2.01 -19.99 -1.15
N PRO A 276 1.97 -21.10 -0.40
CA PRO A 276 3.17 -21.65 0.25
C PRO A 276 4.24 -22.16 -0.74
N ALA A 277 3.82 -22.77 -1.85
CA ALA A 277 4.74 -23.38 -2.80
C ALA A 277 5.43 -22.30 -3.68
N PRO A 278 6.78 -22.29 -3.77
CA PRO A 278 7.51 -21.25 -4.49
C PRO A 278 7.18 -21.18 -5.98
N ASP A 279 6.98 -22.34 -6.62
CA ASP A 279 6.73 -22.48 -8.06
C ASP A 279 5.24 -22.65 -8.38
N ALA A 280 4.35 -22.40 -7.45
CA ALA A 280 2.91 -22.46 -7.71
C ALA A 280 2.55 -21.47 -8.83
N PRO A 281 1.72 -21.90 -9.80
CA PRO A 281 1.27 -20.98 -10.85
C PRO A 281 0.41 -19.85 -10.27
N VAL A 282 0.56 -18.67 -10.82
CA VAL A 282 -0.29 -17.53 -10.50
C VAL A 282 -1.71 -17.85 -10.91
N ASP A 283 -2.67 -17.55 -10.02
CA ASP A 283 -4.10 -17.72 -10.27
C ASP A 283 -4.78 -16.36 -10.21
N GLU A 284 -4.99 -15.78 -11.37
CA GLU A 284 -5.56 -14.44 -11.51
C GLU A 284 -7.06 -14.41 -11.19
N ALA A 285 -7.75 -15.56 -11.33
CA ALA A 285 -9.18 -15.68 -11.05
C ALA A 285 -9.52 -15.42 -9.56
N LEU A 286 -8.60 -15.68 -8.64
CA LEU A 286 -8.78 -15.30 -7.23
C LEU A 286 -8.96 -13.79 -7.09
N ILE A 287 -8.15 -13.00 -7.79
CA ILE A 287 -8.22 -11.53 -7.75
C ILE A 287 -9.48 -11.04 -8.45
N GLU A 288 -9.82 -11.62 -9.61
CA GLU A 288 -11.05 -11.34 -10.35
C GLU A 288 -12.31 -11.56 -9.49
N GLU A 289 -12.46 -12.76 -8.89
CA GLU A 289 -13.61 -13.08 -8.08
C GLU A 289 -13.68 -12.22 -6.80
N THR A 290 -12.51 -11.89 -6.23
CA THR A 290 -12.44 -10.95 -5.10
C THR A 290 -12.94 -9.57 -5.52
N ALA A 291 -12.53 -9.06 -6.69
CA ALA A 291 -13.00 -7.77 -7.18
C ALA A 291 -14.52 -7.76 -7.41
N ARG A 292 -15.08 -8.83 -7.99
CA ARG A 292 -16.53 -8.99 -8.20
C ARG A 292 -17.29 -8.96 -6.87
N LEU A 293 -16.80 -9.66 -5.86
CA LEU A 293 -17.38 -9.65 -4.51
C LEU A 293 -17.34 -8.23 -3.90
N LEU A 294 -16.21 -7.53 -4.04
CA LEU A 294 -16.05 -6.19 -3.49
C LEU A 294 -16.97 -5.18 -4.18
N ALA A 295 -17.12 -5.25 -5.50
CA ALA A 295 -18.05 -4.41 -6.24
C ALA A 295 -19.49 -4.63 -5.78
N ALA A 296 -19.95 -5.87 -5.72
CA ALA A 296 -21.30 -6.21 -5.25
C ALA A 296 -21.57 -5.79 -3.79
N THR A 297 -20.52 -5.80 -2.94
CA THR A 297 -20.65 -5.44 -1.52
C THR A 297 -20.63 -3.94 -1.27
N LEU A 298 -19.73 -3.21 -1.95
CA LEU A 298 -19.46 -1.81 -1.64
C LEU A 298 -20.26 -0.83 -2.50
N ALA A 299 -20.75 -1.28 -3.65
CA ALA A 299 -21.54 -0.47 -4.56
C ALA A 299 -22.72 -1.28 -5.15
N PRO A 300 -23.62 -1.82 -4.30
CA PRO A 300 -24.74 -2.61 -4.78
C PRO A 300 -25.65 -1.76 -5.66
N GLY A 301 -25.88 -2.20 -6.93
CA GLY A 301 -26.73 -1.52 -7.90
C GLY A 301 -26.09 -0.30 -8.57
N GLU A 302 -24.78 -0.18 -8.51
CA GLU A 302 -24.01 0.81 -9.29
C GLU A 302 -23.18 0.12 -10.37
#